data_bed1e86db54ed1aabe2785c3825953ce
#
_entry.id   bed1e86db54ed1aabe2785c3825953ce
#
_cell.length_a   1.000
_cell.length_b   1.000
_cell.length_c   1.000
_cell.angle_alpha   90.00
_cell.angle_beta   90.00
_cell.angle_gamma   90.00
#
_symmetry.space_group_name_H-M   'P 1'
#
loop_
_entity.id
_entity.type
_entity.pdbx_description
1 polymer ?
#
loop_
_entity_poly.entity_id
_entity_poly.type
_entity_poly.pdbx_seq_one_letter_code
_entity_poly.pdbx_strand_id
1 'polypeptide(L)'
;MKIYLARHGQSTWQLEPSDDLDTPLSDTGHRQAQLLAAWLADHPALDGKGRLEVAALRTSPLKRAQETAGYVSRALGLPVEIQPTLTEAPFHVVEELPRAPAPFEPVPAGYRLPERYLRFREQAEEALTELAELSGQVGGPVLAVTHGGLIKTLLRVVAQTDLTCFQIYNSGIVALDWKNGRWRLLHLNLWDHLPPDLRLT
;
A
#
# COMPACT_ATOMS: atom_id res chain seq x y z
N MET A 1 -1.88 -16.88 4.79
CA MET A 1 -0.92 -15.75 4.77
C MET A 1 -1.74 -14.47 4.80
N LYS A 2 -1.42 -13.53 5.69
CA LYS A 2 -2.10 -12.23 5.78
C LYS A 2 -1.10 -11.12 5.50
N ILE A 3 -1.49 -10.14 4.71
CA ILE A 3 -0.66 -9.00 4.32
C ILE A 3 -1.47 -7.73 4.54
N TYR A 4 -0.87 -6.78 5.26
CA TYR A 4 -1.37 -5.44 5.43
C TYR A 4 -0.48 -4.48 4.64
N LEU A 5 -1.08 -3.63 3.80
CA LEU A 5 -0.39 -2.62 3.03
C LEU A 5 -0.87 -1.26 3.53
N ALA A 6 0.03 -0.46 4.09
CA ALA A 6 -0.27 0.90 4.50
C ALA A 6 0.40 1.90 3.54
N ARG A 7 -0.36 2.86 3.04
CA ARG A 7 0.22 3.99 2.32
C ARG A 7 0.91 4.91 3.32
N HIS A 8 2.08 5.46 2.96
CA HIS A 8 2.76 6.48 3.77
C HIS A 8 1.84 7.68 4.07
N GLY A 9 2.13 8.44 5.11
CA GLY A 9 1.50 9.73 5.39
C GLY A 9 1.76 10.76 4.27
N GLN A 10 1.05 11.89 4.27
CA GLN A 10 1.25 12.95 3.28
C GLN A 10 2.73 13.36 3.22
N SER A 11 3.30 13.41 2.02
CA SER A 11 4.67 13.90 1.80
C SER A 11 4.69 15.39 1.44
N THR A 12 5.84 16.04 1.60
CA THR A 12 6.03 17.41 1.17
C THR A 12 5.86 17.57 -0.34
N TRP A 13 6.17 16.55 -1.13
CA TRP A 13 5.92 16.54 -2.58
C TRP A 13 4.43 16.71 -2.93
N GLN A 14 3.52 16.20 -2.11
CA GLN A 14 2.08 16.37 -2.35
C GLN A 14 1.60 17.81 -2.10
N LEU A 15 2.36 18.60 -1.36
CA LEU A 15 2.10 20.05 -1.13
C LEU A 15 2.77 20.90 -2.20
N GLU A 16 4.03 20.61 -2.48
CA GLU A 16 4.88 21.33 -3.43
C GLU A 16 5.62 20.32 -4.29
N PRO A 17 5.05 19.92 -5.45
CA PRO A 17 5.71 19.00 -6.37
C PRO A 17 7.08 19.52 -6.83
N SER A 18 8.06 18.64 -6.85
CA SER A 18 9.44 18.93 -7.27
C SER A 18 10.03 17.74 -8.04
N ASP A 19 11.19 17.91 -8.63
CA ASP A 19 11.91 16.84 -9.31
C ASP A 19 12.48 15.78 -8.34
N ASP A 20 12.63 16.15 -7.04
CA ASP A 20 12.99 15.19 -6.00
C ASP A 20 11.78 14.34 -5.61
N LEU A 21 11.80 13.10 -6.02
CA LEU A 21 10.76 12.13 -5.69
C LEU A 21 10.93 11.47 -4.31
N ASP A 22 12.09 11.66 -3.66
CA ASP A 22 12.38 11.10 -2.33
C ASP A 22 12.20 12.14 -1.20
N THR A 23 11.04 12.77 -1.20
CA THR A 23 10.68 13.77 -0.20
C THR A 23 10.19 13.15 1.12
N PRO A 24 10.41 13.86 2.26
CA PRO A 24 9.96 13.44 3.58
C PRO A 24 8.44 13.62 3.77
N LEU A 25 7.94 13.24 4.93
CA LEU A 25 6.59 13.56 5.37
C LEU A 25 6.41 15.06 5.57
N SER A 26 5.20 15.58 5.32
CA SER A 26 4.74 16.88 5.79
C SER A 26 4.34 16.79 7.28
N ASP A 27 4.09 17.94 7.92
CA ASP A 27 3.57 17.99 9.31
C ASP A 27 2.26 17.19 9.43
N THR A 28 1.39 17.30 8.43
CA THR A 28 0.16 16.49 8.34
C THR A 28 0.48 15.01 8.21
N GLY A 29 1.48 14.66 7.38
CA GLY A 29 1.93 13.28 7.21
C GLY A 29 2.48 12.67 8.51
N HIS A 30 3.22 13.42 9.30
CA HIS A 30 3.69 13.00 10.62
C HIS A 30 2.51 12.72 11.57
N ARG A 31 1.48 13.58 11.59
CA ARG A 31 0.27 13.34 12.39
C ARG A 31 -0.49 12.10 11.94
N GLN A 32 -0.64 11.90 10.61
CA GLN A 32 -1.27 10.70 10.05
C GLN A 32 -0.51 9.42 10.46
N ALA A 33 0.83 9.43 10.36
CA ALA A 33 1.67 8.31 10.73
C ALA A 33 1.61 7.97 12.24
N GLN A 34 1.52 8.99 13.11
CA GLN A 34 1.32 8.81 14.55
C GLN A 34 -0.03 8.14 14.87
N LEU A 35 -1.11 8.61 14.23
CA LEU A 35 -2.45 8.05 14.42
C LEU A 35 -2.53 6.61 13.90
N LEU A 36 -1.94 6.32 12.73
CA LEU A 36 -1.81 4.97 12.20
C LEU A 36 -1.11 4.04 13.20
N ALA A 37 0.03 4.47 13.73
CA ALA A 37 0.84 3.70 14.66
C ALA A 37 0.07 3.39 15.97
N ALA A 38 -0.59 4.38 16.54
CA ALA A 38 -1.41 4.23 17.73
C ALA A 38 -2.58 3.27 17.50
N TRP A 39 -3.26 3.40 16.36
CA TRP A 39 -4.38 2.54 15.98
C TRP A 39 -3.93 1.08 15.81
N LEU A 40 -2.82 0.84 15.12
CA LEU A 40 -2.28 -0.50 14.92
C LEU A 40 -1.90 -1.18 16.26
N ALA A 41 -1.38 -0.41 17.20
CA ALA A 41 -0.96 -0.93 18.50
C ALA A 41 -2.15 -1.34 19.41
N ASP A 42 -3.31 -0.72 19.25
CA ASP A 42 -4.45 -0.90 20.15
C ASP A 42 -5.70 -1.50 19.47
N HIS A 43 -5.67 -1.68 18.14
CA HIS A 43 -6.84 -2.12 17.41
C HIS A 43 -7.12 -3.62 17.61
N PRO A 44 -8.41 -4.03 17.73
CA PRO A 44 -8.80 -5.43 17.63
C PRO A 44 -8.37 -6.02 16.27
N ALA A 45 -8.14 -7.32 16.23
CA ALA A 45 -7.89 -8.00 14.96
C ALA A 45 -9.01 -7.72 13.95
N LEU A 46 -8.66 -7.55 12.67
CA LEU A 46 -9.61 -7.18 11.61
C LEU A 46 -10.69 -8.27 11.35
N ASP A 47 -10.50 -9.45 11.92
CA ASP A 47 -11.51 -10.53 11.92
C ASP A 47 -12.35 -10.59 13.21
N GLY A 48 -12.19 -9.59 14.09
CA GLY A 48 -12.90 -9.48 15.36
C GLY A 48 -12.42 -10.45 16.46
N LYS A 49 -11.30 -11.14 16.23
CA LYS A 49 -10.78 -12.16 17.17
C LYS A 49 -9.42 -11.75 17.75
N GLY A 50 -9.44 -11.15 18.92
CA GLY A 50 -8.22 -10.71 19.62
C GLY A 50 -7.72 -9.34 19.14
N ARG A 51 -6.41 -9.08 19.29
CA ARG A 51 -5.74 -7.84 18.84
C ARG A 51 -5.19 -8.02 17.42
N LEU A 52 -4.98 -6.90 16.74
CA LEU A 52 -4.28 -6.91 15.45
C LEU A 52 -2.82 -7.33 15.69
N GLU A 53 -2.47 -8.49 15.16
CA GLU A 53 -1.10 -8.99 15.23
C GLU A 53 -0.35 -8.64 13.95
N VAL A 54 0.88 -8.18 14.11
CA VAL A 54 1.85 -7.98 13.02
C VAL A 54 3.11 -8.72 13.42
N ALA A 55 3.54 -9.69 12.63
CA ALA A 55 4.72 -10.51 12.90
C ALA A 55 6.00 -9.95 12.27
N ALA A 56 5.88 -9.17 11.21
CA ALA A 56 7.01 -8.51 10.56
C ALA A 56 6.59 -7.18 9.91
N LEU A 57 7.52 -6.23 9.87
CA LEU A 57 7.31 -4.91 9.28
C LEU A 57 8.33 -4.67 8.16
N ARG A 58 7.80 -4.31 6.97
CA ARG A 58 8.58 -3.94 5.78
C ARG A 58 8.28 -2.50 5.37
N THR A 59 9.23 -1.85 4.72
CA THR A 59 9.04 -0.50 4.19
C THR A 59 9.73 -0.29 2.85
N SER A 60 9.15 0.58 2.03
CA SER A 60 9.83 1.14 0.86
C SER A 60 11.11 1.88 1.25
N PRO A 61 12.14 1.94 0.38
CA PRO A 61 13.35 2.72 0.61
C PRO A 61 13.13 4.23 0.61
N LEU A 62 11.96 4.75 0.15
CA LEU A 62 11.72 6.19 0.09
C LEU A 62 11.44 6.79 1.48
N LYS A 63 11.99 7.97 1.77
CA LYS A 63 11.97 8.65 3.08
C LYS A 63 10.59 8.68 3.73
N ARG A 64 9.57 9.15 3.02
CA ARG A 64 8.20 9.24 3.55
C ARG A 64 7.62 7.91 4.05
N ALA A 65 7.99 6.80 3.40
CA ALA A 65 7.57 5.47 3.82
C ALA A 65 8.38 5.01 5.04
N GLN A 66 9.71 5.24 5.06
CA GLN A 66 10.56 4.92 6.20
C GLN A 66 10.16 5.71 7.45
N GLU A 67 9.87 7.01 7.31
CA GLU A 67 9.41 7.85 8.41
C GLU A 67 8.06 7.36 8.97
N THR A 68 7.11 7.01 8.09
CA THR A 68 5.83 6.40 8.50
C THR A 68 6.07 5.07 9.22
N ALA A 69 6.89 4.18 8.66
CA ALA A 69 7.23 2.90 9.25
C ALA A 69 7.96 3.05 10.59
N GLY A 70 8.74 4.09 10.78
CA GLY A 70 9.42 4.41 12.04
C GLY A 70 8.45 4.68 13.20
N TYR A 71 7.31 5.31 12.96
CA TYR A 71 6.25 5.46 13.97
C TYR A 71 5.62 4.10 14.31
N VAL A 72 5.31 3.31 13.28
CA VAL A 72 4.72 1.97 13.46
C VAL A 72 5.68 1.04 14.19
N SER A 73 6.96 1.04 13.82
CA SER A 73 8.02 0.23 14.46
C SER A 73 8.09 0.49 15.96
N ARG A 74 8.11 1.76 16.37
CA ARG A 74 8.13 2.13 17.80
C ARG A 74 6.88 1.68 18.54
N ALA A 75 5.71 1.81 17.94
CA ALA A 75 4.44 1.48 18.56
C ALA A 75 4.23 -0.04 18.72
N LEU A 76 4.69 -0.82 17.74
CA LEU A 76 4.56 -2.28 17.76
C LEU A 76 5.76 -3.00 18.41
N GLY A 77 6.88 -2.30 18.64
CA GLY A 77 8.12 -2.91 19.13
C GLY A 77 8.78 -3.85 18.11
N LEU A 78 8.53 -3.63 16.80
CA LEU A 78 9.06 -4.47 15.72
C LEU A 78 10.18 -3.75 14.97
N PRO A 79 11.25 -4.45 14.58
CA PRO A 79 12.23 -3.90 13.65
C PRO A 79 11.60 -3.65 12.29
N VAL A 80 12.02 -2.57 11.62
CA VAL A 80 11.62 -2.30 10.24
C VAL A 80 12.75 -2.67 9.30
N GLU A 81 12.44 -3.41 8.23
CA GLU A 81 13.39 -3.76 7.19
C GLU A 81 12.97 -3.15 5.85
N ILE A 82 13.95 -2.64 5.10
CA ILE A 82 13.73 -2.06 3.78
C ILE A 82 13.55 -3.18 2.76
N GLN A 83 12.50 -3.07 1.95
CA GLN A 83 12.24 -3.97 0.83
C GLN A 83 12.18 -3.16 -0.47
N PRO A 84 13.19 -3.28 -1.36
CA PRO A 84 13.28 -2.44 -2.57
C PRO A 84 12.10 -2.54 -3.51
N THR A 85 11.46 -3.71 -3.62
CA THR A 85 10.28 -3.95 -4.46
C THR A 85 9.05 -3.13 -4.02
N LEU A 86 9.08 -2.54 -2.81
CA LEU A 86 8.02 -1.64 -2.31
C LEU A 86 8.14 -0.18 -2.79
N THR A 87 9.08 0.12 -3.69
CA THR A 87 9.30 1.47 -4.22
C THR A 87 8.16 1.91 -5.15
N GLU A 88 7.82 3.22 -5.13
CA GLU A 88 6.80 3.82 -5.98
C GLU A 88 7.24 3.94 -7.44
N ALA A 89 6.27 3.92 -8.36
CA ALA A 89 6.52 4.25 -9.76
C ALA A 89 7.04 5.69 -9.90
N PRO A 90 8.05 5.93 -10.75
CA PRO A 90 8.50 7.30 -11.07
C PRO A 90 7.62 8.00 -12.11
N PHE A 91 6.37 7.56 -12.27
CA PHE A 91 5.39 8.09 -13.23
C PHE A 91 3.95 7.92 -12.69
N HIS A 92 3.01 8.65 -13.27
CA HIS A 92 1.59 8.56 -12.90
C HIS A 92 0.96 7.29 -13.50
N VAL A 93 0.89 6.23 -12.70
CA VAL A 93 0.40 4.90 -13.10
C VAL A 93 -0.98 4.97 -13.78
N VAL A 94 -1.88 5.82 -13.31
CA VAL A 94 -3.26 5.91 -13.85
C VAL A 94 -3.30 6.36 -15.32
N GLU A 95 -2.28 7.10 -15.77
CA GLU A 95 -2.18 7.56 -17.16
C GLU A 95 -1.82 6.44 -18.15
N GLU A 96 -1.21 5.38 -17.63
CA GLU A 96 -0.80 4.20 -18.38
C GLU A 96 -1.88 3.13 -18.51
N LEU A 97 -3.02 3.32 -17.83
CA LEU A 97 -4.05 2.30 -17.79
C LEU A 97 -5.03 2.42 -18.95
N PRO A 98 -5.58 1.28 -19.41
CA PRO A 98 -6.60 1.31 -20.45
C PRO A 98 -7.86 2.02 -19.99
N ARG A 99 -8.54 2.66 -20.91
CA ARG A 99 -9.83 3.33 -20.67
C ARG A 99 -10.88 2.72 -21.58
N ALA A 100 -11.97 2.25 -20.99
CA ALA A 100 -13.16 1.88 -21.75
C ALA A 100 -13.90 3.15 -22.20
N PRO A 101 -14.49 3.19 -23.41
CA PRO A 101 -15.21 4.36 -23.92
C PRO A 101 -16.51 4.64 -23.14
N ALA A 102 -17.11 3.61 -22.58
CA ALA A 102 -18.29 3.71 -21.70
C ALA A 102 -18.31 2.59 -20.67
N PRO A 103 -19.12 2.71 -19.56
CA PRO A 103 -19.26 1.62 -18.58
C PRO A 103 -19.69 0.33 -19.29
N PHE A 104 -19.00 -0.77 -18.96
CA PHE A 104 -19.22 -2.11 -19.52
C PHE A 104 -18.86 -2.31 -21.00
N GLU A 105 -18.36 -1.30 -21.69
CA GLU A 105 -17.79 -1.47 -23.02
C GLU A 105 -16.36 -1.99 -22.93
N PRO A 106 -15.92 -2.81 -23.90
CA PRO A 106 -14.55 -3.31 -23.94
C PRO A 106 -13.57 -2.19 -24.26
N VAL A 107 -12.34 -2.35 -23.81
CA VAL A 107 -11.22 -1.50 -24.27
C VAL A 107 -11.07 -1.66 -25.79
N PRO A 108 -10.74 -0.56 -26.51
CA PRO A 108 -10.55 -0.62 -27.96
C PRO A 108 -9.58 -1.72 -28.38
N ALA A 109 -9.93 -2.44 -29.43
CA ALA A 109 -9.08 -3.50 -29.98
C ALA A 109 -7.69 -2.93 -30.37
N GLY A 110 -6.62 -3.65 -29.96
CA GLY A 110 -5.25 -3.23 -30.23
C GLY A 110 -4.60 -2.37 -29.14
N TYR A 111 -5.32 -1.99 -28.06
CA TYR A 111 -4.68 -1.36 -26.91
C TYR A 111 -3.60 -2.28 -26.34
N ARG A 112 -2.43 -1.71 -26.05
CA ARG A 112 -1.32 -2.41 -25.38
C ARG A 112 -0.88 -1.61 -24.19
N LEU A 113 -0.70 -2.29 -23.07
CA LEU A 113 -0.11 -1.69 -21.86
C LEU A 113 1.31 -1.23 -22.17
N PRO A 114 1.70 0.00 -21.79
CA PRO A 114 3.05 0.50 -21.95
C PRO A 114 4.08 -0.35 -21.18
N GLU A 115 5.26 -0.53 -21.76
CA GLU A 115 6.32 -1.37 -21.21
C GLU A 115 6.75 -0.94 -19.79
N ARG A 116 6.82 0.38 -19.53
CA ARG A 116 7.15 0.91 -18.19
C ARG A 116 6.12 0.49 -17.13
N TYR A 117 4.83 0.42 -17.50
CA TYR A 117 3.80 -0.06 -16.59
C TYR A 117 3.89 -1.58 -16.39
N LEU A 118 4.15 -2.34 -17.44
CA LEU A 118 4.33 -3.80 -17.34
C LEU A 118 5.48 -4.13 -16.38
N ARG A 119 6.63 -3.45 -16.47
CA ARG A 119 7.75 -3.62 -15.53
C ARG A 119 7.36 -3.25 -14.10
N PHE A 120 6.61 -2.19 -13.90
CA PHE A 120 6.14 -1.81 -12.56
C PHE A 120 5.10 -2.82 -12.01
N ARG A 121 4.29 -3.40 -12.88
CA ARG A 121 3.37 -4.47 -12.51
C ARG A 121 4.11 -5.76 -12.12
N GLU A 122 5.18 -6.11 -12.82
CA GLU A 122 6.08 -7.22 -12.44
C GLU A 122 6.72 -6.95 -11.07
N GLN A 123 7.23 -5.74 -10.83
CA GLN A 123 7.74 -5.35 -9.50
C GLN A 123 6.65 -5.51 -8.41
N ALA A 124 5.41 -5.15 -8.70
CA ALA A 124 4.30 -5.32 -7.76
C ALA A 124 4.00 -6.81 -7.48
N GLU A 125 4.06 -7.67 -8.50
CA GLU A 125 3.92 -9.12 -8.35
C GLU A 125 5.04 -9.70 -7.49
N GLU A 126 6.28 -9.29 -7.71
CA GLU A 126 7.44 -9.67 -6.92
C GLU A 126 7.28 -9.22 -5.46
N ALA A 127 6.91 -7.95 -5.22
CA ALA A 127 6.66 -7.44 -3.88
C ALA A 127 5.58 -8.24 -3.12
N LEU A 128 4.49 -8.60 -3.81
CA LEU A 128 3.43 -9.41 -3.21
C LEU A 128 3.91 -10.83 -2.87
N THR A 129 4.72 -11.42 -3.74
CA THR A 129 5.30 -12.76 -3.55
C THR A 129 6.24 -12.76 -2.33
N GLU A 130 7.17 -11.81 -2.25
CA GLU A 130 8.09 -11.67 -1.11
C GLU A 130 7.36 -11.48 0.22
N LEU A 131 6.30 -10.64 0.24
CA LEU A 131 5.48 -10.43 1.44
C LEU A 131 4.69 -11.69 1.84
N ALA A 132 4.21 -12.45 0.86
CA ALA A 132 3.49 -13.70 1.11
C ALA A 132 4.42 -14.79 1.65
N GLU A 133 5.60 -14.94 1.07
CA GLU A 133 6.64 -15.86 1.55
C GLU A 133 7.07 -15.52 2.98
N LEU A 134 7.33 -14.23 3.24
CA LEU A 134 7.68 -13.76 4.58
C LEU A 134 6.56 -14.07 5.58
N SER A 135 5.29 -13.82 5.24
CA SER A 135 4.15 -14.17 6.10
C SER A 135 4.10 -15.67 6.42
N GLY A 136 4.47 -16.52 5.46
CA GLY A 136 4.61 -17.96 5.66
C GLY A 136 5.76 -18.32 6.60
N GLN A 137 6.92 -17.68 6.43
CA GLN A 137 8.14 -17.90 7.24
C GLN A 137 7.97 -17.48 8.70
N VAL A 138 7.39 -16.29 8.93
CA VAL A 138 7.18 -15.79 10.30
C VAL A 138 5.93 -16.36 10.97
N GLY A 139 5.12 -17.11 10.22
CA GLY A 139 3.88 -17.72 10.72
C GLY A 139 2.79 -16.72 11.14
N GLY A 140 2.82 -15.47 10.61
CA GLY A 140 1.90 -14.42 11.01
C GLY A 140 1.74 -13.31 9.96
N PRO A 141 0.86 -12.31 10.23
CA PRO A 141 0.64 -11.20 9.33
C PRO A 141 1.88 -10.32 9.14
N VAL A 142 2.11 -9.86 7.91
CA VAL A 142 3.16 -8.90 7.56
C VAL A 142 2.53 -7.56 7.23
N LEU A 143 3.09 -6.48 7.78
CA LEU A 143 2.73 -5.11 7.41
C LEU A 143 3.81 -4.50 6.53
N ALA A 144 3.42 -3.94 5.40
CA ALA A 144 4.30 -3.19 4.52
C ALA A 144 3.84 -1.73 4.41
N VAL A 145 4.75 -0.80 4.70
CA VAL A 145 4.52 0.64 4.46
C VAL A 145 5.09 1.00 3.09
N THR A 146 4.20 1.46 2.19
CA THR A 146 4.53 1.72 0.80
C THR A 146 3.71 2.90 0.24
N HIS A 147 3.40 2.89 -1.05
CA HIS A 147 2.89 4.04 -1.81
C HIS A 147 1.55 3.74 -2.48
N GLY A 148 0.84 4.81 -2.85
CA GLY A 148 -0.48 4.72 -3.46
C GLY A 148 -0.47 4.02 -4.82
N GLY A 149 0.51 4.29 -5.68
CA GLY A 149 0.62 3.67 -7.00
C GLY A 149 0.92 2.18 -6.91
N LEU A 150 1.85 1.78 -6.02
CA LEU A 150 2.19 0.38 -5.83
C LEU A 150 1.01 -0.41 -5.23
N ILE A 151 0.36 0.08 -4.16
CA ILE A 151 -0.81 -0.60 -3.56
C ILE A 151 -1.92 -0.81 -4.61
N LYS A 152 -2.23 0.23 -5.39
CA LYS A 152 -3.24 0.15 -6.46
C LYS A 152 -2.85 -0.87 -7.53
N THR A 153 -1.56 -0.98 -7.86
CA THR A 153 -1.07 -1.97 -8.84
C THR A 153 -1.11 -3.38 -8.27
N LEU A 154 -0.72 -3.58 -7.00
CA LEU A 154 -0.90 -4.86 -6.29
C LEU A 154 -2.37 -5.33 -6.29
N LEU A 155 -3.30 -4.41 -6.05
CA LEU A 155 -4.74 -4.73 -6.11
C LEU A 155 -5.18 -5.13 -7.52
N ARG A 156 -4.63 -4.51 -8.60
CA ARG A 156 -4.90 -4.93 -9.98
C ARG A 156 -4.34 -6.31 -10.29
N VAL A 157 -3.13 -6.61 -9.80
CA VAL A 157 -2.54 -7.95 -9.90
C VAL A 157 -3.44 -8.99 -9.26
N VAL A 158 -3.87 -8.75 -8.02
CA VAL A 158 -4.77 -9.66 -7.28
C VAL A 158 -6.12 -9.82 -7.98
N ALA A 159 -6.68 -8.74 -8.51
CA ALA A 159 -7.96 -8.73 -9.23
C ALA A 159 -7.85 -9.18 -10.70
N GLN A 160 -6.63 -9.39 -11.21
CA GLN A 160 -6.33 -9.75 -12.60
C GLN A 160 -6.98 -8.79 -13.62
N THR A 161 -6.97 -7.49 -13.32
CA THR A 161 -7.55 -6.47 -14.20
C THR A 161 -6.83 -5.13 -14.09
N ASP A 162 -6.55 -4.50 -15.21
CA ASP A 162 -5.98 -3.15 -15.30
C ASP A 162 -7.06 -2.07 -15.56
N LEU A 163 -8.33 -2.46 -15.61
CA LEU A 163 -9.47 -1.55 -15.84
C LEU A 163 -9.99 -0.88 -14.57
N THR A 164 -9.59 -1.37 -13.40
CA THR A 164 -10.13 -0.88 -12.13
C THR A 164 -9.19 0.15 -11.50
N CYS A 165 -9.76 1.28 -11.10
CA CYS A 165 -9.09 2.28 -10.27
C CYS A 165 -9.51 2.13 -8.82
N PHE A 166 -8.51 2.14 -7.92
CA PHE A 166 -8.71 2.07 -6.49
C PHE A 166 -8.37 3.44 -5.86
N GLN A 167 -9.10 3.81 -4.81
CA GLN A 167 -8.81 4.99 -4.02
C GLN A 167 -8.08 4.57 -2.73
N ILE A 168 -6.89 5.11 -2.49
CA ILE A 168 -6.11 4.83 -1.27
C ILE A 168 -5.66 6.16 -0.68
N TYR A 169 -6.12 6.45 0.54
CA TYR A 169 -5.74 7.66 1.27
C TYR A 169 -4.35 7.53 1.92
N ASN A 170 -3.71 8.66 2.22
CA ASN A 170 -2.51 8.67 3.04
C ASN A 170 -2.79 7.96 4.38
N SER A 171 -1.88 7.11 4.79
CA SER A 171 -2.01 6.20 5.96
C SER A 171 -3.19 5.22 5.90
N GLY A 172 -3.93 5.14 4.78
CA GLY A 172 -4.96 4.14 4.57
C GLY A 172 -4.37 2.73 4.45
N ILE A 173 -5.10 1.74 4.99
CA ILE A 173 -4.66 0.35 5.06
C ILE A 173 -5.49 -0.51 4.10
N VAL A 174 -4.83 -1.40 3.38
CA VAL A 174 -5.41 -2.52 2.64
C VAL A 174 -5.06 -3.82 3.35
N ALA A 175 -6.02 -4.71 3.51
CA ALA A 175 -5.80 -6.02 4.10
C ALA A 175 -6.13 -7.13 3.09
N LEU A 176 -5.14 -7.96 2.81
CA LEU A 176 -5.23 -9.12 1.94
C LEU A 176 -4.96 -10.41 2.72
N ASP A 177 -5.58 -11.51 2.31
CA ASP A 177 -5.09 -12.82 2.70
C ASP A 177 -5.15 -13.83 1.55
N TRP A 178 -4.29 -14.83 1.66
CA TRP A 178 -4.32 -16.00 0.78
C TRP A 178 -4.90 -17.20 1.53
N LYS A 179 -6.04 -17.69 1.06
CA LYS A 179 -6.71 -18.83 1.67
C LYS A 179 -7.42 -19.70 0.62
N ASN A 180 -7.27 -21.01 0.72
CA ASN A 180 -7.92 -21.98 -0.17
C ASN A 180 -7.63 -21.71 -1.67
N GLY A 181 -6.38 -21.40 -2.01
CA GLY A 181 -5.95 -21.14 -3.39
C GLY A 181 -6.45 -19.83 -3.99
N ARG A 182 -6.87 -18.85 -3.16
CA ARG A 182 -7.40 -17.56 -3.63
C ARG A 182 -6.93 -16.41 -2.77
N TRP A 183 -6.63 -15.29 -3.42
CA TRP A 183 -6.52 -14.01 -2.76
C TRP A 183 -7.89 -13.51 -2.34
N ARG A 184 -7.97 -12.96 -1.14
CA ARG A 184 -9.16 -12.28 -0.63
C ARG A 184 -8.78 -10.87 -0.22
N LEU A 185 -9.52 -9.88 -0.71
CA LEU A 185 -9.47 -8.52 -0.23
C LEU A 185 -10.39 -8.43 0.98
N LEU A 186 -9.81 -8.34 2.17
CA LEU A 186 -10.55 -8.28 3.42
C LEU A 186 -11.03 -6.85 3.71
N HIS A 187 -10.13 -5.87 3.50
CA HIS A 187 -10.42 -4.45 3.68
C HIS A 187 -9.72 -3.63 2.61
N LEU A 188 -10.42 -2.64 2.12
CA LEU A 188 -9.91 -1.65 1.20
C LEU A 188 -9.95 -0.28 1.87
N ASN A 189 -8.76 0.34 2.01
CA ASN A 189 -8.65 1.72 2.45
C ASN A 189 -9.25 1.97 3.85
N LEU A 190 -8.90 1.17 4.85
CA LEU A 190 -9.23 1.43 6.24
C LEU A 190 -8.56 2.71 6.70
N TRP A 191 -9.32 3.63 7.25
CA TRP A 191 -8.90 4.97 7.68
C TRP A 191 -9.53 5.42 9.00
N ASP A 192 -10.13 4.51 9.76
CA ASP A 192 -10.86 4.83 10.99
C ASP A 192 -10.01 5.55 12.04
N HIS A 193 -8.70 5.40 11.96
CA HIS A 193 -7.72 6.14 12.77
C HIS A 193 -7.56 7.60 12.36
N LEU A 194 -8.08 8.02 11.18
CA LEU A 194 -7.94 9.38 10.69
C LEU A 194 -9.22 10.18 10.90
N PRO A 195 -9.15 11.31 11.61
CA PRO A 195 -10.26 12.27 11.63
C PRO A 195 -10.50 12.84 10.21
N PRO A 196 -11.71 13.37 9.93
CA PRO A 196 -12.09 13.77 8.59
C PRO A 196 -11.15 14.75 7.89
N ASP A 197 -10.57 15.69 8.65
CA ASP A 197 -9.62 16.71 8.17
C ASP A 197 -8.26 16.14 7.74
N LEU A 198 -7.92 14.93 8.18
CA LEU A 198 -6.68 14.24 7.80
C LEU A 198 -6.85 13.16 6.73
N ARG A 199 -8.05 12.98 6.18
CA ARG A 199 -8.32 11.99 5.10
C ARG A 199 -7.96 12.57 3.73
N LEU A 200 -6.66 12.55 3.41
CA LEU A 200 -6.08 13.12 2.18
C LEU A 200 -5.67 12.02 1.19
N THR A 201 -5.66 12.35 -0.11
CA THR A 201 -5.31 11.43 -1.22
C THR A 201 -4.03 11.85 -1.91
#